data_a3f71157f03e0779d93d2926d20ffb24
#
_entry.id   a3f71157f03e0779d93d2926d20ffb24
#
_cell.length_a   1.000
_cell.length_b   1.000
_cell.length_c   1.000
_cell.angle_alpha   90.00
_cell.angle_beta   90.00
_cell.angle_gamma   90.00
#
_symmetry.space_group_name_H-M   'P 1'
#
loop_
_entity.id
_entity.type
_entity.pdbx_description
1 polymer ?
#
loop_
_entity_poly.entity_id
_entity_poly.type
_entity_poly.pdbx_seq_one_letter_code
_entity_poly.pdbx_strand_id
1 'polypeptide(L)'
;MPFLFYNQIIFYFCTMNFLIVGLGDIGKEYEDTRHNIGFMVADQLVKESNASWSLLKHAYYAEFKQRGHNVYVIKPTTYMNLSGKAMNYWMQQLKVSIENTMVVVDDLAIPFGSLRIKPKGSAAGHNGLRSIEATCGGQNYPRLRFGIGDNYPKGRQVDFVLGPFDKDEQKDLPALIDHSIKMIQSFVNIGIELTMTNLNTK
;
A
#
# COMPACT_ATOMS: atom_id res chain seq x y z
N MET A 1 -51.70 24.60 14.49
CA MET A 1 -50.89 23.39 14.51
C MET A 1 -49.74 23.58 13.55
N PRO A 2 -48.48 23.70 13.99
CA PRO A 2 -47.36 23.79 13.09
C PRO A 2 -46.87 22.40 12.72
N PHE A 3 -46.80 22.11 11.43
CA PHE A 3 -46.18 20.91 10.87
C PHE A 3 -44.66 20.99 11.06
N LEU A 4 -44.15 20.15 11.96
CA LEU A 4 -42.71 19.88 12.09
C LEU A 4 -42.26 19.03 10.89
N PHE A 5 -41.60 19.66 9.92
CA PHE A 5 -40.85 18.91 8.91
C PHE A 5 -39.57 18.34 9.56
N TYR A 6 -39.59 17.06 9.89
CA TYR A 6 -38.39 16.31 10.20
C TYR A 6 -37.58 16.14 8.89
N ASN A 7 -36.55 16.96 8.72
CA ASN A 7 -35.53 16.71 7.71
C ASN A 7 -34.75 15.45 8.12
N GLN A 8 -35.16 14.30 7.61
CA GLN A 8 -34.31 13.11 7.63
C GLN A 8 -33.14 13.37 6.68
N ILE A 9 -31.96 13.66 7.23
CA ILE A 9 -30.72 13.65 6.50
C ILE A 9 -30.43 12.17 6.19
N ILE A 10 -30.81 11.73 5.01
CA ILE A 10 -30.44 10.40 4.51
C ILE A 10 -28.97 10.50 4.11
N PHE A 11 -28.07 10.02 4.98
CA PHE A 11 -26.70 9.78 4.61
C PHE A 11 -26.69 8.63 3.59
N TYR A 12 -26.61 8.96 2.30
CA TYR A 12 -26.25 7.99 1.29
C TYR A 12 -24.80 7.60 1.53
N PHE A 13 -24.60 6.44 2.19
CA PHE A 13 -23.28 5.81 2.22
C PHE A 13 -22.94 5.38 0.79
N CYS A 14 -22.23 6.24 0.07
CA CYS A 14 -21.74 5.89 -1.25
C CYS A 14 -20.64 4.83 -1.08
N THR A 15 -20.92 3.61 -1.52
CA THR A 15 -19.91 2.55 -1.56
C THR A 15 -18.80 2.96 -2.52
N MET A 16 -17.58 3.08 -2.00
CA MET A 16 -16.39 3.39 -2.82
C MET A 16 -15.54 2.13 -3.01
N ASN A 17 -14.77 2.14 -4.07
CA ASN A 17 -13.79 1.11 -4.37
C ASN A 17 -12.39 1.64 -4.05
N PHE A 18 -11.60 0.86 -3.32
CA PHE A 18 -10.20 1.15 -3.00
C PHE A 18 -9.30 0.02 -3.51
N LEU A 19 -8.10 0.38 -3.98
CA LEU A 19 -7.08 -0.57 -4.40
C LEU A 19 -5.82 -0.37 -3.55
N ILE A 20 -5.36 -1.44 -2.93
CA ILE A 20 -4.09 -1.49 -2.20
C ILE A 20 -3.10 -2.31 -3.03
N VAL A 21 -1.97 -1.73 -3.33
CA VAL A 21 -0.92 -2.33 -4.16
C VAL A 21 0.31 -2.54 -3.27
N GLY A 22 0.54 -3.75 -2.80
CA GLY A 22 1.81 -4.10 -2.17
C GLY A 22 2.89 -4.31 -3.24
N LEU A 23 4.00 -3.58 -3.18
CA LEU A 23 5.14 -3.81 -4.07
C LEU A 23 6.07 -4.88 -3.50
N GLY A 24 6.63 -5.70 -4.38
CA GLY A 24 7.55 -6.77 -4.07
C GLY A 24 7.88 -7.59 -5.32
N ASP A 25 8.82 -8.50 -5.21
CA ASP A 25 9.23 -9.44 -6.25
C ASP A 25 8.75 -10.84 -5.93
N ILE A 26 8.33 -11.57 -6.96
CA ILE A 26 7.93 -12.97 -6.85
C ILE A 26 9.16 -13.86 -6.81
N GLY A 27 9.12 -14.88 -5.98
CA GLY A 27 10.17 -15.87 -5.82
C GLY A 27 10.50 -16.07 -4.34
N LYS A 28 10.81 -17.33 -4.01
CA LYS A 28 11.12 -17.73 -2.63
C LYS A 28 12.31 -16.98 -2.04
N GLU A 29 13.26 -16.62 -2.92
CA GLU A 29 14.46 -15.87 -2.59
C GLU A 29 14.20 -14.43 -2.15
N TYR A 30 13.00 -13.89 -2.44
CA TYR A 30 12.64 -12.50 -2.11
C TYR A 30 11.66 -12.39 -0.94
N GLU A 31 11.08 -13.50 -0.45
CA GLU A 31 9.95 -13.49 0.50
C GLU A 31 10.20 -12.62 1.74
N ASP A 32 11.40 -12.70 2.34
CA ASP A 32 11.73 -12.01 3.59
C ASP A 32 12.66 -10.80 3.39
N THR A 33 12.76 -10.30 2.16
CA THR A 33 13.63 -9.15 1.86
C THR A 33 12.96 -7.82 2.19
N ARG A 34 13.78 -6.78 2.44
CA ARG A 34 13.29 -5.41 2.67
C ARG A 34 12.44 -4.92 1.49
N HIS A 35 12.81 -5.29 0.26
CA HIS A 35 12.08 -4.91 -0.96
C HIS A 35 10.68 -5.54 -1.05
N ASN A 36 10.43 -6.63 -0.32
CA ASN A 36 9.14 -7.31 -0.26
C ASN A 36 8.24 -6.86 0.89
N ILE A 37 8.59 -5.80 1.62
CA ILE A 37 7.76 -5.30 2.72
C ILE A 37 6.33 -4.95 2.27
N GLY A 38 6.15 -4.48 1.03
CA GLY A 38 4.82 -4.24 0.48
C GLY A 38 3.99 -5.52 0.37
N PHE A 39 4.62 -6.65 -0.01
CA PHE A 39 3.97 -7.96 -0.02
C PHE A 39 3.63 -8.44 1.38
N MET A 40 4.56 -8.28 2.35
CA MET A 40 4.33 -8.69 3.74
C MET A 40 3.15 -7.95 4.37
N VAL A 41 3.05 -6.64 4.14
CA VAL A 41 1.90 -5.83 4.61
C VAL A 41 0.61 -6.28 3.92
N ALA A 42 0.63 -6.54 2.61
CA ALA A 42 -0.53 -7.01 1.87
C ALA A 42 -0.99 -8.39 2.35
N ASP A 43 -0.06 -9.31 2.61
CA ASP A 43 -0.37 -10.66 3.11
C ASP A 43 -1.05 -10.61 4.48
N GLN A 44 -0.51 -9.81 5.39
CA GLN A 44 -1.09 -9.67 6.72
C GLN A 44 -2.46 -8.96 6.68
N LEU A 45 -2.62 -7.93 5.84
CA LEU A 45 -3.91 -7.24 5.63
C LEU A 45 -5.00 -8.21 5.15
N VAL A 46 -4.69 -9.05 4.16
CA VAL A 46 -5.63 -10.05 3.61
C VAL A 46 -5.96 -11.11 4.65
N LYS A 47 -4.97 -11.58 5.41
CA LYS A 47 -5.15 -12.53 6.51
C LYS A 47 -6.07 -12.00 7.60
N GLU A 48 -5.86 -10.76 8.08
CA GLU A 48 -6.69 -10.13 9.11
C GLU A 48 -8.12 -9.85 8.63
N SER A 49 -8.29 -9.65 7.32
CA SER A 49 -9.60 -9.44 6.71
C SER A 49 -10.35 -10.75 6.42
N ASN A 50 -9.80 -11.92 6.80
CA ASN A 50 -10.32 -13.25 6.49
C ASN A 50 -10.59 -13.47 4.99
N ALA A 51 -9.82 -12.79 4.13
CA ALA A 51 -9.86 -12.95 2.68
C ALA A 51 -8.82 -13.97 2.21
N SER A 52 -8.91 -14.37 0.95
CA SER A 52 -7.99 -15.36 0.36
C SER A 52 -7.42 -14.85 -0.95
N TRP A 53 -6.18 -15.21 -1.23
CA TRP A 53 -5.52 -14.89 -2.47
C TRP A 53 -5.99 -15.76 -3.63
N SER A 54 -6.16 -15.14 -4.79
CA SER A 54 -6.35 -15.78 -6.09
C SER A 54 -5.27 -15.31 -7.04
N LEU A 55 -4.63 -16.23 -7.78
CA LEU A 55 -3.70 -15.85 -8.84
C LEU A 55 -4.48 -15.49 -10.09
N LEU A 56 -4.44 -14.23 -10.45
CA LEU A 56 -5.11 -13.69 -11.62
C LEU A 56 -4.11 -13.00 -12.57
N LYS A 57 -4.61 -12.34 -13.61
CA LYS A 57 -3.77 -11.67 -14.59
C LYS A 57 -2.92 -10.57 -13.93
N HIS A 58 -1.61 -10.67 -14.01
CA HIS A 58 -0.61 -9.72 -13.54
C HIS A 58 -0.49 -9.58 -12.01
N ALA A 59 -1.29 -10.28 -11.18
CA ALA A 59 -1.19 -10.16 -9.74
C ALA A 59 -1.79 -11.37 -8.98
N TYR A 60 -1.31 -11.59 -7.75
CA TYR A 60 -2.17 -12.16 -6.71
C TYR A 60 -3.19 -11.10 -6.30
N TYR A 61 -4.44 -11.50 -6.20
CA TYR A 61 -5.60 -10.66 -5.94
C TYR A 61 -6.40 -11.18 -4.76
N ALA A 62 -6.84 -10.27 -3.89
CA ALA A 62 -7.80 -10.55 -2.84
C ALA A 62 -8.79 -9.38 -2.73
N GLU A 63 -9.99 -9.64 -2.17
CA GLU A 63 -10.99 -8.62 -1.94
C GLU A 63 -11.73 -8.86 -0.63
N PHE A 64 -12.15 -7.78 -0.01
CA PHE A 64 -13.01 -7.80 1.18
C PHE A 64 -13.79 -6.49 1.30
N LYS A 65 -14.70 -6.44 2.26
CA LYS A 65 -15.46 -5.22 2.58
C LYS A 65 -14.98 -4.62 3.89
N GLN A 66 -14.83 -3.29 3.91
CA GLN A 66 -14.50 -2.53 5.10
C GLN A 66 -15.44 -1.32 5.24
N ARG A 67 -16.25 -1.28 6.30
CA ARG A 67 -17.23 -0.20 6.57
C ARG A 67 -18.10 0.18 5.36
N GLY A 68 -18.52 -0.80 4.58
CA GLY A 68 -19.36 -0.59 3.39
C GLY A 68 -18.62 -0.26 2.10
N HIS A 69 -17.29 -0.08 2.15
CA HIS A 69 -16.43 0.09 0.98
C HIS A 69 -15.90 -1.25 0.50
N ASN A 70 -15.64 -1.37 -0.81
CA ASN A 70 -14.94 -2.51 -1.39
C ASN A 70 -13.43 -2.22 -1.35
N VAL A 71 -12.66 -3.14 -0.78
CA VAL A 71 -11.20 -3.06 -0.73
C VAL A 71 -10.62 -4.21 -1.52
N TYR A 72 -9.85 -3.87 -2.52
CA TYR A 72 -9.12 -4.80 -3.37
C TYR A 72 -7.64 -4.70 -3.03
N VAL A 73 -6.98 -5.84 -2.92
CA VAL A 73 -5.55 -5.90 -2.62
C VAL A 73 -4.85 -6.68 -3.73
N ILE A 74 -3.76 -6.14 -4.25
CA ILE A 74 -2.94 -6.84 -5.23
C ILE A 74 -1.47 -6.90 -4.81
N LYS A 75 -0.84 -8.03 -5.12
CA LYS A 75 0.61 -8.20 -5.18
C LYS A 75 0.98 -8.44 -6.65
N PRO A 76 1.62 -7.49 -7.36
CA PRO A 76 2.01 -7.69 -8.75
C PRO A 76 2.86 -8.95 -8.94
N THR A 77 2.55 -9.74 -9.99
CA THR A 77 3.37 -10.89 -10.42
C THR A 77 4.25 -10.56 -11.62
N THR A 78 4.32 -9.29 -11.97
CA THR A 78 5.26 -8.75 -12.95
C THR A 78 6.59 -8.45 -12.28
N TYR A 79 7.68 -8.29 -13.06
CA TYR A 79 8.92 -7.73 -12.52
C TYR A 79 8.67 -6.36 -11.90
N MET A 80 9.48 -5.98 -10.89
CA MET A 80 9.35 -4.71 -10.17
C MET A 80 9.24 -3.50 -11.13
N ASN A 81 10.06 -3.44 -12.15
CA ASN A 81 10.05 -2.37 -13.17
C ASN A 81 8.82 -2.41 -14.12
N LEU A 82 7.90 -3.34 -13.94
CA LEU A 82 6.62 -3.47 -14.64
C LEU A 82 5.41 -3.40 -13.70
N SER A 83 5.59 -3.03 -12.43
CA SER A 83 4.52 -2.93 -11.42
C SER A 83 3.41 -1.96 -11.85
N GLY A 84 3.75 -0.88 -12.55
CA GLY A 84 2.78 0.06 -13.10
C GLY A 84 1.80 -0.57 -14.09
N LYS A 85 2.24 -1.57 -14.87
CA LYS A 85 1.36 -2.32 -15.79
C LYS A 85 0.29 -3.09 -15.01
N ALA A 86 0.67 -3.76 -13.93
CA ALA A 86 -0.27 -4.49 -13.08
C ALA A 86 -1.25 -3.52 -12.39
N MET A 87 -0.75 -2.46 -11.77
CA MET A 87 -1.58 -1.46 -11.11
C MET A 87 -2.59 -0.83 -12.06
N ASN A 88 -2.14 -0.34 -13.23
CA ASN A 88 -3.04 0.29 -14.23
C ASN A 88 -4.11 -0.69 -14.73
N TYR A 89 -3.74 -1.94 -15.02
CA TYR A 89 -4.70 -2.97 -15.41
C TYR A 89 -5.80 -3.12 -14.35
N TRP A 90 -5.43 -3.27 -13.08
CA TRP A 90 -6.39 -3.50 -12.01
C TRP A 90 -7.23 -2.26 -11.67
N MET A 91 -6.65 -1.06 -11.72
CA MET A 91 -7.43 0.18 -11.58
C MET A 91 -8.55 0.26 -12.61
N GLN A 92 -8.26 -0.08 -13.88
CA GLN A 92 -9.26 -0.08 -14.95
C GLN A 92 -10.32 -1.18 -14.76
N GLN A 93 -9.91 -2.42 -14.44
CA GLN A 93 -10.83 -3.53 -14.23
C GLN A 93 -11.80 -3.29 -13.06
N LEU A 94 -11.31 -2.72 -11.98
CA LEU A 94 -12.07 -2.48 -10.75
C LEU A 94 -12.73 -1.11 -10.72
N LYS A 95 -12.50 -0.28 -11.74
CA LYS A 95 -12.98 1.11 -11.81
C LYS A 95 -12.60 1.90 -10.57
N VAL A 96 -11.35 1.76 -10.11
CA VAL A 96 -10.79 2.50 -8.98
C VAL A 96 -9.99 3.68 -9.51
N SER A 97 -10.25 4.85 -8.95
CA SER A 97 -9.49 6.06 -9.28
C SER A 97 -8.10 6.04 -8.65
N ILE A 98 -7.18 6.83 -9.18
CA ILE A 98 -5.81 6.91 -8.68
C ILE A 98 -5.75 7.41 -7.22
N GLU A 99 -6.67 8.31 -6.83
CA GLU A 99 -6.77 8.85 -5.49
C GLU A 99 -7.20 7.82 -4.45
N ASN A 100 -7.95 6.79 -4.89
CA ASN A 100 -8.39 5.67 -4.07
C ASN A 100 -7.46 4.46 -4.17
N THR A 101 -6.28 4.64 -4.79
CA THR A 101 -5.26 3.60 -4.93
C THR A 101 -4.08 3.93 -4.05
N MET A 102 -3.73 3.06 -3.09
CA MET A 102 -2.56 3.23 -2.23
C MET A 102 -1.49 2.20 -2.57
N VAL A 103 -0.27 2.67 -2.79
CA VAL A 103 0.91 1.82 -3.01
C VAL A 103 1.68 1.69 -1.70
N VAL A 104 1.97 0.45 -1.29
CA VAL A 104 2.82 0.13 -0.12
C VAL A 104 4.21 -0.24 -0.63
N VAL A 105 5.23 0.47 -0.15
CA VAL A 105 6.58 0.42 -0.71
C VAL A 105 7.66 0.64 0.36
N ASP A 106 8.81 -0.02 0.22
CA ASP A 106 10.01 0.25 1.01
C ASP A 106 10.62 1.61 0.65
N ASP A 107 11.22 2.27 1.62
CA ASP A 107 11.83 3.58 1.42
C ASP A 107 13.14 3.74 2.19
N LEU A 108 14.23 3.91 1.44
CA LEU A 108 15.58 4.11 1.97
C LEU A 108 15.76 5.46 2.67
N ALA A 109 15.03 6.50 2.26
CA ALA A 109 15.16 7.84 2.81
C ALA A 109 14.43 8.04 4.15
N ILE A 110 13.78 6.99 4.66
CA ILE A 110 13.08 7.00 5.93
C ILE A 110 13.75 5.97 6.84
N PRO A 111 14.15 6.34 8.07
CA PRO A 111 14.72 5.38 9.02
C PRO A 111 13.79 4.19 9.26
N PHE A 112 14.38 3.01 9.51
CA PHE A 112 13.62 1.84 9.95
C PHE A 112 12.79 2.19 11.20
N GLY A 113 11.58 1.64 11.27
CA GLY A 113 10.63 1.95 12.34
C GLY A 113 9.72 3.15 12.07
N SER A 114 9.97 3.92 11.00
CA SER A 114 9.13 5.05 10.62
C SER A 114 8.25 4.72 9.42
N LEU A 115 6.97 5.07 9.53
CA LEU A 115 5.95 4.88 8.49
C LEU A 115 5.35 6.22 8.08
N ARG A 116 5.22 6.47 6.78
CA ARG A 116 4.65 7.72 6.29
C ARG A 116 3.73 7.51 5.09
N ILE A 117 2.51 7.99 5.19
CA ILE A 117 1.64 8.17 4.03
C ILE A 117 1.90 9.52 3.40
N LYS A 118 1.91 9.56 2.06
CA LYS A 118 1.96 10.80 1.27
C LYS A 118 1.02 10.69 0.07
N PRO A 119 0.33 11.81 -0.31
CA PRO A 119 -0.57 11.84 -1.46
C PRO A 119 0.17 11.93 -2.79
N LYS A 120 1.45 12.31 -2.76
CA LYS A 120 2.31 12.50 -3.94
C LYS A 120 3.80 12.44 -3.60
N GLY A 121 4.65 12.25 -4.60
CA GLY A 121 6.10 12.28 -4.44
C GLY A 121 6.82 11.57 -5.59
N SER A 122 8.12 11.82 -5.75
CA SER A 122 8.95 11.16 -6.76
C SER A 122 9.22 9.70 -6.41
N ALA A 123 9.66 8.94 -7.40
CA ALA A 123 10.06 7.53 -7.24
C ALA A 123 11.32 7.34 -6.37
N ALA A 124 12.10 8.39 -6.12
CA ALA A 124 13.33 8.35 -5.31
C ALA A 124 14.29 7.17 -5.65
N GLY A 125 14.33 6.77 -6.91
CA GLY A 125 15.15 5.63 -7.36
C GLY A 125 14.47 4.27 -7.34
N HIS A 126 13.30 4.13 -6.74
CA HIS A 126 12.58 2.86 -6.65
C HIS A 126 11.97 2.46 -8.01
N ASN A 127 12.37 1.30 -8.56
CA ASN A 127 11.97 0.89 -9.92
C ASN A 127 10.46 0.66 -10.07
N GLY A 128 9.79 0.13 -9.05
CA GLY A 128 8.34 -0.05 -9.05
C GLY A 128 7.59 1.28 -9.11
N LEU A 129 8.02 2.28 -8.33
CA LEU A 129 7.44 3.62 -8.39
C LEU A 129 7.70 4.31 -9.73
N ARG A 130 8.89 4.18 -10.31
CA ARG A 130 9.19 4.68 -11.68
C ARG A 130 8.23 4.07 -12.71
N SER A 131 7.98 2.77 -12.62
CA SER A 131 7.04 2.08 -13.50
C SER A 131 5.61 2.62 -13.34
N ILE A 132 5.17 2.85 -12.10
CA ILE A 132 3.85 3.42 -11.81
C ILE A 132 3.75 4.85 -12.36
N GLU A 133 4.76 5.71 -12.09
CA GLU A 133 4.79 7.08 -12.60
C GLU A 133 4.68 7.14 -14.14
N ALA A 134 5.39 6.25 -14.83
CA ALA A 134 5.37 6.18 -16.30
C ALA A 134 4.05 5.66 -16.87
N THR A 135 3.34 4.78 -16.13
CA THR A 135 2.17 4.05 -16.67
C THR A 135 0.85 4.64 -16.19
N CYS A 136 0.81 5.21 -14.97
CA CYS A 136 -0.43 5.65 -14.33
C CYS A 136 -0.60 7.18 -14.28
N GLY A 137 0.19 7.93 -15.04
CA GLY A 137 -0.02 9.37 -15.23
C GLY A 137 0.73 10.26 -14.23
N GLY A 138 1.85 9.81 -13.67
CA GLY A 138 2.77 10.64 -12.89
C GLY A 138 2.81 10.32 -11.40
N GLN A 139 3.09 11.34 -10.58
CA GLN A 139 3.50 11.20 -9.18
C GLN A 139 2.38 11.42 -8.17
N ASN A 140 1.17 11.74 -8.63
CA ASN A 140 0.04 12.12 -7.78
C ASN A 140 -0.82 10.89 -7.43
N TYR A 141 -0.35 10.08 -6.50
CA TYR A 141 -1.10 8.93 -5.96
C TYR A 141 -0.70 8.66 -4.51
N PRO A 142 -1.63 8.15 -3.69
CA PRO A 142 -1.36 7.75 -2.30
C PRO A 142 -0.27 6.67 -2.22
N ARG A 143 0.67 6.85 -1.31
CA ARG A 143 1.68 5.84 -1.00
C ARG A 143 1.95 5.75 0.48
N LEU A 144 2.00 4.53 1.00
CA LEU A 144 2.51 4.20 2.32
C LEU A 144 3.98 3.82 2.15
N ARG A 145 4.85 4.68 2.67
CA ARG A 145 6.31 4.52 2.65
C ARG A 145 6.74 3.85 3.94
N PHE A 146 7.22 2.62 3.82
CA PHE A 146 7.79 1.87 4.95
C PHE A 146 9.28 2.14 5.01
N GLY A 147 9.74 2.81 6.05
CA GLY A 147 11.16 3.13 6.23
C GLY A 147 11.98 1.88 6.48
N ILE A 148 13.01 1.70 5.65
CA ILE A 148 13.99 0.62 5.80
C ILE A 148 15.39 1.15 6.11
N GLY A 149 15.57 2.50 6.11
CA GLY A 149 16.87 3.13 6.35
C GLY A 149 17.85 2.96 5.19
N ASP A 150 19.02 3.54 5.37
CA ASP A 150 20.10 3.56 4.36
C ASP A 150 21.47 3.11 4.94
N ASN A 151 21.41 2.27 5.97
CA ASN A 151 22.63 1.79 6.67
C ASN A 151 23.34 0.68 5.87
N TYR A 152 23.90 1.05 4.72
CA TYR A 152 24.67 0.14 3.85
C TYR A 152 25.90 0.84 3.25
N PRO A 153 26.99 0.11 2.95
CA PRO A 153 28.17 0.66 2.30
C PRO A 153 27.86 1.20 0.90
N LYS A 154 28.59 2.23 0.47
CA LYS A 154 28.46 2.80 -0.87
C LYS A 154 28.53 1.71 -1.96
N GLY A 155 27.56 1.71 -2.87
CA GLY A 155 27.45 0.73 -3.96
C GLY A 155 26.75 -0.58 -3.60
N ARG A 156 26.32 -0.78 -2.33
CA ARG A 156 25.67 -2.02 -1.88
C ARG A 156 24.17 -1.86 -1.66
N GLN A 157 23.55 -0.84 -2.26
CA GLN A 157 22.11 -0.59 -2.11
C GLN A 157 21.26 -1.78 -2.57
N VAL A 158 21.59 -2.39 -3.70
CA VAL A 158 20.83 -3.54 -4.24
C VAL A 158 20.88 -4.72 -3.26
N ASP A 159 22.06 -5.03 -2.73
CA ASP A 159 22.21 -6.13 -1.77
C ASP A 159 21.46 -5.84 -0.47
N PHE A 160 21.38 -4.58 -0.05
CA PHE A 160 20.67 -4.17 1.15
C PHE A 160 19.15 -4.32 0.98
N VAL A 161 18.58 -3.82 -0.11
CA VAL A 161 17.11 -3.92 -0.32
C VAL A 161 16.67 -5.35 -0.60
N LEU A 162 17.50 -6.14 -1.30
CA LEU A 162 17.25 -7.56 -1.56
C LEU A 162 17.72 -8.48 -0.40
N GLY A 163 18.28 -7.91 0.65
CA GLY A 163 18.63 -8.62 1.87
C GLY A 163 17.46 -8.67 2.87
N PRO A 164 17.48 -9.65 3.80
CA PRO A 164 16.49 -9.74 4.86
C PRO A 164 16.66 -8.60 5.88
N PHE A 165 15.62 -8.32 6.64
CA PHE A 165 15.72 -7.51 7.85
C PHE A 165 16.67 -8.16 8.85
N ASP A 166 17.45 -7.35 9.61
CA ASP A 166 18.33 -7.91 10.62
C ASP A 166 17.55 -8.42 11.85
N LYS A 167 18.24 -9.11 12.77
CA LYS A 167 17.59 -9.76 13.92
C LYS A 167 16.87 -8.79 14.86
N ASP A 168 17.33 -7.55 14.96
CA ASP A 168 16.71 -6.53 15.82
C ASP A 168 15.52 -5.90 15.08
N GLU A 169 15.67 -5.60 13.79
CA GLU A 169 14.59 -5.14 12.94
C GLU A 169 13.43 -6.15 12.87
N GLN A 170 13.73 -7.45 12.80
CA GLN A 170 12.73 -8.53 12.77
C GLN A 170 11.84 -8.57 14.01
N LYS A 171 12.33 -8.11 15.17
CA LYS A 171 11.53 -8.06 16.42
C LYS A 171 10.43 -7.01 16.33
N ASP A 172 10.71 -5.88 15.68
CA ASP A 172 9.80 -4.75 15.57
C ASP A 172 8.89 -4.86 14.34
N LEU A 173 9.27 -5.67 13.35
CA LEU A 173 8.59 -5.81 12.05
C LEU A 173 7.09 -6.14 12.18
N PRO A 174 6.65 -7.09 13.04
CA PRO A 174 5.22 -7.37 13.20
C PRO A 174 4.42 -6.14 13.65
N ALA A 175 4.91 -5.38 14.62
CA ALA A 175 4.23 -4.18 15.11
C ALA A 175 4.17 -3.07 14.04
N LEU A 176 5.19 -2.95 13.20
CA LEU A 176 5.24 -2.00 12.09
C LEU A 176 4.27 -2.40 10.95
N ILE A 177 4.17 -3.70 10.66
CA ILE A 177 3.18 -4.23 9.72
C ILE A 177 1.76 -3.96 10.23
N ASP A 178 1.46 -4.24 11.50
CA ASP A 178 0.16 -3.95 12.11
C ASP A 178 -0.16 -2.45 12.07
N HIS A 179 0.83 -1.57 12.31
CA HIS A 179 0.64 -0.13 12.17
C HIS A 179 0.36 0.27 10.72
N SER A 180 1.05 -0.34 9.75
CA SER A 180 0.79 -0.13 8.31
C SER A 180 -0.65 -0.50 7.94
N ILE A 181 -1.17 -1.61 8.47
CA ILE A 181 -2.56 -2.03 8.27
C ILE A 181 -3.54 -1.01 8.86
N LYS A 182 -3.30 -0.49 10.06
CA LYS A 182 -4.11 0.57 10.66
C LYS A 182 -4.11 1.84 9.80
N MET A 183 -2.98 2.19 9.19
CA MET A 183 -2.88 3.33 8.26
C MET A 183 -3.70 3.08 6.99
N ILE A 184 -3.65 1.88 6.41
CA ILE A 184 -4.46 1.50 5.24
C ILE A 184 -5.95 1.53 5.58
N GLN A 185 -6.35 0.94 6.71
CA GLN A 185 -7.73 0.95 7.18
C GLN A 185 -8.25 2.37 7.45
N SER A 186 -7.43 3.23 8.02
CA SER A 186 -7.73 4.64 8.22
C SER A 186 -7.91 5.37 6.89
N PHE A 187 -7.02 5.15 5.91
CA PHE A 187 -7.14 5.72 4.57
C PHE A 187 -8.48 5.36 3.92
N VAL A 188 -8.91 4.11 3.99
CA VAL A 188 -10.21 3.66 3.47
C VAL A 188 -11.38 4.31 4.20
N ASN A 189 -11.27 4.51 5.52
CA ASN A 189 -12.37 4.94 6.36
C ASN A 189 -12.57 6.46 6.42
N ILE A 190 -11.48 7.23 6.46
CA ILE A 190 -11.49 8.69 6.73
C ILE A 190 -10.69 9.52 5.73
N GLY A 191 -10.11 8.85 4.71
CA GLY A 191 -9.32 9.51 3.65
C GLY A 191 -7.87 9.83 4.05
N ILE A 192 -7.10 10.27 3.05
CA ILE A 192 -5.64 10.41 3.18
C ILE A 192 -5.21 11.51 4.14
N GLU A 193 -5.86 12.69 4.12
CA GLU A 193 -5.44 13.86 4.89
C GLU A 193 -5.53 13.60 6.41
N LEU A 194 -6.68 13.07 6.87
CA LEU A 194 -6.86 12.74 8.28
C LEU A 194 -5.97 11.58 8.70
N THR A 195 -5.75 10.61 7.82
CA THR A 195 -4.83 9.50 8.10
C THR A 195 -3.39 9.99 8.29
N MET A 196 -2.91 10.89 7.42
CA MET A 196 -1.57 11.48 7.57
C MET A 196 -1.42 12.24 8.88
N THR A 197 -2.43 13.02 9.26
CA THR A 197 -2.41 13.82 10.49
C THR A 197 -2.32 12.95 11.73
N ASN A 198 -3.05 11.83 11.74
CA ASN A 198 -3.23 11.00 12.93
C ASN A 198 -2.17 9.90 13.08
N LEU A 199 -1.65 9.36 11.98
CA LEU A 199 -0.91 8.09 11.99
C LEU A 199 0.50 8.15 11.40
N ASN A 200 0.89 9.21 10.69
CA ASN A 200 2.29 9.34 10.26
C ASN A 200 3.21 9.39 11.48
N THR A 201 4.23 8.54 11.51
CA THR A 201 5.27 8.62 12.55
C THR A 201 6.07 9.92 12.38
N LYS A 202 6.50 10.48 13.50
CA LYS A 202 7.29 11.72 13.52
C LYS A 202 8.72 11.50 13.06
#